data_5f4b3439c4e958dc6f55fe4840c54253
#
_entry.id   5f4b3439c4e958dc6f55fe4840c54253
#
_cell.length_a   1.000
_cell.length_b   1.000
_cell.length_c   1.000
_cell.angle_alpha   90.00
_cell.angle_beta   90.00
_cell.angle_gamma   90.00
#
_symmetry.space_group_name_H-M   'P 1'
#
loop_
_entity.id
_entity.type
_entity.pdbx_description
1 polymer ?
#
loop_
_entity_poly.entity_id
_entity_poly.type
_entity_poly.pdbx_seq_one_letter_code
_entity_poly.pdbx_strand_id
1 'polypeptide(L)'
;MNNQDKIDFIVDWITDYVSKMPNPAKSLIVGVSGGIDSALTSTLASMTGLRTFALSMPIYTGSNDSSLSSAHGKWLENKFTNTTFMTIDLTSTFKEFNSILNKLKPRFRFRFCKY
;
A
#
# COMPACT_ATOMS: atom_id res chain seq x y z
N MET A 1 -18.16 -20.83 -8.48
CA MET A 1 -16.75 -20.35 -8.37
C MET A 1 -16.35 -20.43 -6.90
N ASN A 2 -15.41 -21.30 -6.56
CA ASN A 2 -14.87 -21.40 -5.21
C ASN A 2 -13.86 -20.29 -4.94
N ASN A 3 -13.32 -20.23 -3.72
CA ASN A 3 -12.39 -19.14 -3.36
C ASN A 3 -11.09 -19.21 -4.17
N GLN A 4 -10.59 -20.40 -4.47
CA GLN A 4 -9.38 -20.55 -5.28
C GLN A 4 -9.62 -20.04 -6.71
N ASP A 5 -10.76 -20.34 -7.30
CA ASP A 5 -11.11 -19.85 -8.64
C ASP A 5 -11.18 -18.32 -8.67
N LYS A 6 -11.70 -17.70 -7.60
CA LYS A 6 -11.75 -16.23 -7.50
C LYS A 6 -10.36 -15.62 -7.43
N ILE A 7 -9.47 -16.23 -6.64
CA ILE A 7 -8.09 -15.79 -6.52
C ILE A 7 -7.39 -15.87 -7.88
N ASP A 8 -7.49 -17.03 -8.53
CA ASP A 8 -6.86 -17.26 -9.84
C ASP A 8 -7.40 -16.28 -10.89
N PHE A 9 -8.71 -16.05 -10.90
CA PHE A 9 -9.34 -15.08 -11.80
C PHE A 9 -8.78 -13.65 -11.58
N ILE A 10 -8.66 -13.20 -10.34
CA ILE A 10 -8.17 -11.84 -10.03
C ILE A 10 -6.70 -11.72 -10.42
N VAL A 11 -5.88 -12.71 -10.09
CA VAL A 11 -4.45 -12.73 -10.41
C VAL A 11 -4.25 -12.69 -11.93
N ASP A 12 -4.98 -13.51 -12.65
CA ASP A 12 -4.92 -13.53 -14.11
C ASP A 12 -5.40 -12.20 -14.71
N TRP A 13 -6.45 -11.62 -14.15
CA TRP A 13 -6.97 -10.33 -14.58
C TRP A 13 -5.92 -9.21 -14.43
N ILE A 14 -5.26 -9.14 -13.28
CA ILE A 14 -4.21 -8.14 -13.04
C ILE A 14 -3.08 -8.32 -14.05
N THR A 15 -2.62 -9.54 -14.24
CA THR A 15 -1.53 -9.86 -15.15
C THR A 15 -1.88 -9.48 -16.59
N ASP A 16 -3.08 -9.84 -17.02
CA ASP A 16 -3.57 -9.54 -18.37
C ASP A 16 -3.72 -8.02 -18.57
N TYR A 17 -4.30 -7.32 -17.61
CA TYR A 17 -4.48 -5.87 -17.65
C TYR A 17 -3.13 -5.16 -17.84
N VAL A 18 -2.14 -5.51 -17.02
CA VAL A 18 -0.80 -4.92 -17.09
C VAL A 18 -0.13 -5.17 -18.45
N SER A 19 -0.26 -6.39 -18.97
CA SER A 19 0.37 -6.76 -20.24
C SER A 19 -0.24 -6.06 -21.46
N LYS A 20 -1.52 -5.69 -21.37
CA LYS A 20 -2.26 -5.03 -22.45
C LYS A 20 -2.16 -3.50 -22.42
N MET A 21 -1.51 -2.92 -21.42
CA MET A 21 -1.27 -1.47 -21.40
C MET A 21 -0.39 -1.07 -22.59
N PRO A 22 -0.59 0.12 -23.19
CA PRO A 22 0.24 0.61 -24.29
C PRO A 22 1.74 0.61 -23.96
N ASN A 23 2.07 0.96 -22.71
CA ASN A 23 3.39 0.79 -22.12
C ASN A 23 3.24 -0.13 -20.93
N PRO A 24 3.46 -1.44 -21.06
CA PRO A 24 3.27 -2.37 -19.96
C PRO A 24 4.05 -1.97 -18.71
N ALA A 25 3.38 -1.99 -17.56
CA ALA A 25 4.02 -1.68 -16.31
C ALA A 25 5.07 -2.73 -15.96
N LYS A 26 6.22 -2.28 -15.47
CA LYS A 26 7.33 -3.16 -15.09
C LYS A 26 7.22 -3.69 -13.66
N SER A 27 6.39 -3.05 -12.86
CA SER A 27 6.19 -3.41 -11.46
C SER A 27 4.82 -2.96 -10.97
N LEU A 28 4.40 -3.57 -9.88
CA LEU A 28 3.21 -3.19 -9.13
C LEU A 28 3.64 -2.51 -7.82
N ILE A 29 2.94 -1.47 -7.42
CA ILE A 29 3.17 -0.80 -6.14
C ILE A 29 1.87 -0.82 -5.36
N VAL A 30 1.91 -1.33 -4.13
CA VAL A 30 0.74 -1.48 -3.28
C VAL A 30 1.02 -0.90 -1.90
N GLY A 31 0.15 -0.02 -1.42
CA GLY A 31 0.21 0.47 -0.05
C GLY A 31 -0.27 -0.60 0.94
N VAL A 32 0.46 -0.77 2.04
CA VAL A 32 0.14 -1.71 3.11
C VAL A 32 -0.12 -0.93 4.39
N SER A 33 -1.37 -0.98 4.85
CA SER A 33 -1.82 -0.21 6.03
C SER A 33 -1.82 -1.01 7.34
N GLY A 34 -1.74 -2.33 7.24
CA GLY A 34 -1.97 -3.26 8.36
C GLY A 34 -3.41 -3.76 8.44
N GLY A 35 -4.32 -3.21 7.61
CA GLY A 35 -5.70 -3.71 7.49
C GLY A 35 -5.82 -4.89 6.53
N ILE A 36 -6.97 -5.56 6.58
CA ILE A 36 -7.23 -6.77 5.79
C ILE A 36 -7.27 -6.48 4.29
N ASP A 37 -7.82 -5.35 3.88
CA ASP A 37 -7.99 -5.02 2.46
C ASP A 37 -6.63 -4.85 1.77
N SER A 38 -5.73 -4.08 2.37
CA SER A 38 -4.39 -3.89 1.82
C SER A 38 -3.55 -5.17 1.90
N ALA A 39 -3.77 -5.98 2.93
CA ALA A 39 -3.10 -7.28 3.06
C ALA A 39 -3.52 -8.22 1.92
N LEU A 40 -4.80 -8.30 1.63
CA LEU A 40 -5.31 -9.11 0.53
C LEU A 40 -4.82 -8.59 -0.82
N THR A 41 -4.93 -7.28 -1.05
CA THR A 41 -4.51 -6.66 -2.32
C THR A 41 -3.03 -6.88 -2.60
N SER A 42 -2.17 -6.67 -1.60
CA SER A 42 -0.73 -6.86 -1.76
C SER A 42 -0.35 -8.32 -1.97
N THR A 43 -1.09 -9.24 -1.35
CA THR A 43 -0.88 -10.68 -1.55
C THR A 43 -1.25 -11.09 -2.98
N LEU A 44 -2.41 -10.64 -3.48
CA LEU A 44 -2.83 -10.92 -4.86
C LEU A 44 -1.85 -10.33 -5.88
N ALA A 45 -1.38 -9.11 -5.64
CA ALA A 45 -0.37 -8.49 -6.49
C ALA A 45 0.92 -9.31 -6.53
N SER A 46 1.39 -9.80 -5.38
CA SER A 46 2.58 -10.65 -5.29
C SER A 46 2.39 -11.98 -6.01
N MET A 47 1.19 -12.54 -6.00
CA MET A 47 0.87 -13.80 -6.68
C MET A 47 0.92 -13.71 -8.20
N THR A 48 0.90 -12.51 -8.78
CA THR A 48 1.02 -12.33 -10.23
C THR A 48 2.40 -12.74 -10.77
N GLY A 49 3.40 -12.83 -9.90
CA GLY A 49 4.79 -13.02 -10.31
C GLY A 49 5.47 -11.77 -10.84
N LEU A 50 4.74 -10.68 -11.04
CA LEU A 50 5.32 -9.39 -11.42
C LEU A 50 6.11 -8.81 -10.24
N ARG A 51 7.13 -8.01 -10.56
CA ARG A 51 7.87 -7.30 -9.51
C ARG A 51 6.92 -6.42 -8.72
N THR A 52 6.84 -6.63 -7.42
CA THR A 52 5.88 -5.96 -6.55
C THR A 52 6.59 -5.24 -5.40
N PHE A 53 6.21 -3.98 -5.17
CA PHE A 53 6.68 -3.20 -4.03
C PHE A 53 5.50 -2.99 -3.08
N ALA A 54 5.63 -3.52 -1.88
CA ALA A 54 4.69 -3.30 -0.79
C ALA A 54 5.21 -2.15 0.08
N LEU A 55 4.47 -1.05 0.12
CA LEU A 55 4.91 0.17 0.81
C LEU A 55 4.08 0.41 2.07
N SER A 56 4.74 0.52 3.20
CA SER A 56 4.16 1.10 4.41
C SER A 56 4.57 2.58 4.46
N MET A 57 3.59 3.46 4.60
CA MET A 57 3.81 4.91 4.62
C MET A 57 3.27 5.51 5.91
N PRO A 58 3.90 5.23 7.07
CA PRO A 58 3.39 5.69 8.35
C PRO A 58 3.55 7.20 8.52
N ILE A 59 2.57 7.77 9.23
CA ILE A 59 2.63 9.13 9.77
C ILE A 59 2.51 8.98 11.28
N TYR A 60 3.61 9.19 11.98
CA TYR A 60 3.65 9.02 13.44
C TYR A 60 3.11 10.27 14.13
N THR A 61 1.88 10.19 14.63
CA THR A 61 1.20 11.26 15.35
C THR A 61 0.87 10.84 16.79
N GLY A 62 1.84 10.23 17.48
CA GLY A 62 1.71 9.76 18.85
C GLY A 62 1.55 8.25 18.94
N SER A 63 0.31 7.76 19.04
CA SER A 63 0.00 6.34 19.34
C SER A 63 -0.12 5.42 18.10
N ASN A 64 0.26 5.86 16.91
CA ASN A 64 0.13 5.05 15.71
C ASN A 64 1.10 3.87 15.74
N ASP A 65 0.56 2.68 15.53
CA ASP A 65 1.31 1.44 15.49
C ASP A 65 1.37 0.91 14.06
N SER A 66 2.60 0.74 13.55
CA SER A 66 2.85 0.18 12.22
C SER A 66 3.29 -1.29 12.26
N SER A 67 3.17 -1.96 13.42
CA SER A 67 3.66 -3.33 13.59
C SER A 67 2.95 -4.34 12.69
N LEU A 68 1.63 -4.17 12.46
CA LEU A 68 0.88 -5.06 11.57
C LEU A 68 1.31 -4.94 10.11
N SER A 69 1.52 -3.71 9.64
CA SER A 69 2.00 -3.50 8.27
C SER A 69 3.40 -4.06 8.07
N SER A 70 4.28 -3.88 9.05
CA SER A 70 5.64 -4.43 9.03
C SER A 70 5.64 -5.95 9.07
N ALA A 71 4.81 -6.56 9.91
CA ALA A 71 4.70 -8.01 9.99
C ALA A 71 4.21 -8.61 8.67
N HIS A 72 3.18 -8.01 8.08
CA HIS A 72 2.66 -8.46 6.79
C HIS A 72 3.68 -8.26 5.66
N GLY A 73 4.38 -7.13 5.65
CA GLY A 73 5.41 -6.84 4.66
C GLY A 73 6.56 -7.85 4.68
N LYS A 74 7.01 -8.19 5.87
CA LYS A 74 8.04 -9.23 6.05
C LYS A 74 7.54 -10.60 5.61
N TRP A 75 6.30 -10.92 5.91
CA TRP A 75 5.69 -12.17 5.46
C TRP A 75 5.65 -12.23 3.93
N LEU A 76 5.27 -11.14 3.25
CA LEU A 76 5.27 -11.07 1.79
C LEU A 76 6.67 -11.30 1.21
N GLU A 77 7.69 -10.64 1.75
CA GLU A 77 9.08 -10.81 1.29
C GLU A 77 9.56 -12.25 1.46
N ASN A 78 9.20 -12.90 2.56
CA ASN A 78 9.61 -14.27 2.83
C ASN A 78 8.90 -15.27 1.92
N LYS A 79 7.63 -15.00 1.60
CA LYS A 79 6.82 -15.92 0.80
C LYS A 79 7.03 -15.74 -0.71
N PHE A 80 7.24 -14.52 -1.18
CA PHE A 80 7.32 -14.18 -2.60
C PHE A 80 8.68 -13.58 -2.94
N THR A 81 9.41 -14.23 -3.84
CA THR A 81 10.73 -13.75 -4.28
C THR A 81 10.66 -12.48 -5.14
N ASN A 82 9.50 -12.20 -5.72
CA ASN A 82 9.25 -11.02 -6.56
C ASN A 82 8.78 -9.79 -5.78
N THR A 83 8.65 -9.88 -4.47
CA THR A 83 8.08 -8.81 -3.64
C THR A 83 9.13 -8.22 -2.71
N THR A 84 9.19 -6.90 -2.67
CA THR A 84 10.04 -6.13 -1.76
C THR A 84 9.15 -5.27 -0.87
N PHE A 85 9.39 -5.32 0.44
CA PHE A 85 8.70 -4.45 1.41
C PHE A 85 9.57 -3.24 1.73
N MET A 86 8.96 -2.06 1.76
CA MET A 86 9.64 -0.82 2.10
C MET A 86 8.77 0.01 3.05
N THR A 87 9.43 0.69 3.97
CA THR A 87 8.77 1.67 4.85
C THR A 87 9.25 3.06 4.50
N ILE A 88 8.31 3.95 4.20
CA ILE A 88 8.58 5.36 3.91
C ILE A 88 7.90 6.20 4.99
N ASP A 89 8.67 6.80 5.87
CA ASP A 89 8.14 7.65 6.93
C ASP A 89 7.72 9.00 6.35
N LEU A 90 6.43 9.27 6.37
CA LEU A 90 5.85 10.52 5.86
C LEU A 90 5.58 11.55 6.95
N THR A 91 6.06 11.33 8.18
CA THR A 91 5.76 12.22 9.31
C THR A 91 6.24 13.65 9.07
N SER A 92 7.47 13.85 8.59
CA SER A 92 8.01 15.18 8.30
C SER A 92 7.25 15.86 7.17
N THR A 93 6.92 15.13 6.12
CA THR A 93 6.12 15.62 4.99
C THR A 93 4.73 16.06 5.45
N PHE A 94 4.10 15.27 6.31
CA PHE A 94 2.79 15.60 6.88
C PHE A 94 2.85 16.87 7.75
N LYS A 95 3.89 17.01 8.59
CA LYS A 95 4.07 18.20 9.43
C LYS A 95 4.25 19.47 8.58
N GLU A 96 5.03 19.39 7.51
CA GLU A 96 5.21 20.47 6.55
C GLU A 96 3.88 20.87 5.90
N PHE A 97 3.16 19.88 5.37
CA PHE A 97 1.86 20.10 4.76
C PHE A 97 0.84 20.70 5.73
N ASN A 98 0.79 20.18 6.96
CA ASN A 98 -0.11 20.67 8.00
C ASN A 98 0.24 22.11 8.40
N SER A 99 1.52 22.47 8.45
CA SER A 99 1.98 23.83 8.68
C SER A 99 1.48 24.80 7.60
N ILE A 100 1.54 24.38 6.34
CA ILE A 100 1.02 25.18 5.22
C ILE A 100 -0.49 25.37 5.33
N LEU A 101 -1.24 24.32 5.65
CA LEU A 101 -2.70 24.39 5.84
C LEU A 101 -3.07 25.31 7.01
N ASN A 102 -2.31 25.32 8.09
CA ASN A 102 -2.54 26.17 9.24
C ASN A 102 -2.39 27.66 8.90
N LYS A 103 -1.54 28.01 7.93
CA LYS A 103 -1.39 29.39 7.44
C LYS A 103 -2.65 29.86 6.67
N LEU A 104 -3.46 28.95 6.19
CA LEU A 104 -4.71 29.26 5.48
C LEU A 104 -5.89 29.49 6.42
N LYS A 105 -5.76 29.20 7.72
CA LYS A 105 -6.75 29.56 8.73
C LYS A 105 -6.78 31.09 8.88
N PRO A 106 -7.93 31.74 9.06
CA PRO A 106 -9.24 31.20 9.43
C PRO A 106 -10.16 30.89 8.24
N ARG A 107 -9.69 31.01 6.99
CA ARG A 107 -10.56 30.87 5.81
C ARG A 107 -11.11 29.46 5.64
N PHE A 108 -10.38 28.43 6.07
CA PHE A 108 -10.75 27.02 5.91
C PHE A 108 -10.48 26.27 7.21
N ARG A 109 -11.49 25.58 7.74
CA ARG A 109 -11.32 24.63 8.84
C ARG A 109 -11.15 23.24 8.26
N PHE A 110 -9.90 22.76 8.20
CA PHE A 110 -9.62 21.38 7.87
C PHE A 110 -9.57 20.58 9.16
N ARG A 111 -10.45 19.57 9.28
CA ARG A 111 -10.36 18.55 10.30
C ARG A 111 -9.76 17.32 9.67
N PHE A 112 -8.53 16.99 10.03
CA PHE A 112 -8.00 15.68 9.73
C PHE A 112 -8.63 14.69 10.70
N CYS A 113 -9.17 13.59 10.15
CA CYS A 113 -9.66 12.49 10.98
C CYS A 113 -8.51 11.96 11.82
N LYS A 114 -8.69 11.96 13.13
CA LYS A 114 -7.81 11.23 14.03
C LYS A 114 -8.24 9.77 14.00
N TYR A 115 -7.41 8.94 13.51
CA TYR A 115 -7.58 7.51 13.59
C TYR A 115 -6.96 6.98 14.87
#